data_d24edf3dbc0a03590ffce0522c462c8b
#
_entry.id   d24edf3dbc0a03590ffce0522c462c8b
#
_cell.length_a   1.000
_cell.length_b   1.000
_cell.length_c   1.000
_cell.angle_alpha   90.00
_cell.angle_beta   90.00
_cell.angle_gamma   90.00
#
_symmetry.space_group_name_H-M   'P 1'
#
loop_
_entity.id
_entity.type
_entity.pdbx_description
1 polymer ?
#
loop_
_entity_poly.entity_id
_entity_poly.type
_entity_poly.pdbx_seq_one_letter_code
_entity_poly.pdbx_strand_id
1 'polypeptide(L)'
;MLQASERFTNPSRRVHELWQTDFTYLRVIGWGWYYLSTVLDDFSRYIIAWKLRAAMAAFDVMETLDEALALTGVESVQVRHRPRLLSDNGPAYVAKELGDYIDEHGMTHIRGRPYHPQTQGKIERYHRSMKNVVKLEHYYFPWELEAAIRDFVAYYNNERYHEALDNVTPSDVYYGRHLEVLYERSKIKKLTMQRRRKEYLAAKAA
;
A
#
# COMPACT_ATOMS: atom_id res chain seq x y z
N MET A 1 -21.90 5.49 25.01
CA MET A 1 -21.21 6.10 23.86
C MET A 1 -19.72 5.93 24.05
N LEU A 2 -19.12 4.89 23.46
CA LEU A 2 -17.67 4.73 23.46
C LEU A 2 -17.11 5.66 22.40
N GLN A 3 -16.29 6.60 22.81
CA GLN A 3 -15.67 7.59 21.95
C GLN A 3 -14.77 6.92 20.91
N ALA A 4 -14.83 7.41 19.67
CA ALA A 4 -13.96 7.05 18.55
C ALA A 4 -12.48 7.47 18.77
N SER A 5 -11.95 7.30 19.97
CA SER A 5 -10.63 7.77 20.39
C SER A 5 -9.55 6.67 20.43
N GLU A 6 -9.87 5.45 20.05
CA GLU A 6 -8.80 4.49 19.78
C GLU A 6 -8.28 4.67 18.34
N ARG A 7 -7.76 5.85 18.08
CA ARG A 7 -6.80 6.06 16.99
C ARG A 7 -5.74 4.97 17.12
N PHE A 8 -5.33 4.42 15.99
CA PHE A 8 -4.19 3.51 15.89
C PHE A 8 -3.04 4.08 16.73
N THR A 9 -2.80 3.50 17.91
CA THR A 9 -1.94 4.05 18.96
C THR A 9 -0.48 4.16 18.55
N ASN A 10 -0.07 3.46 17.48
CA ASN A 10 1.29 3.48 16.94
C ASN A 10 1.27 3.63 15.41
N PRO A 11 1.00 4.83 14.87
CA PRO A 11 1.10 5.07 13.44
C PRO A 11 2.55 4.86 12.99
N SER A 12 2.72 4.29 11.80
CA SER A 12 4.05 4.18 11.18
C SER A 12 4.64 5.57 10.92
N ARG A 13 5.93 5.72 11.17
CA ARG A 13 6.67 6.98 11.02
C ARG A 13 7.74 6.91 9.94
N ARG A 14 8.03 5.71 9.43
CA ARG A 14 9.04 5.43 8.43
C ARG A 14 8.68 4.20 7.61
N VAL A 15 9.30 4.08 6.47
CA VAL A 15 9.22 2.90 5.60
C VAL A 15 9.67 1.64 6.36
N HIS A 16 9.05 0.52 6.07
CA HIS A 16 9.31 -0.80 6.68
C HIS A 16 9.06 -0.90 8.20
N GLU A 17 8.34 0.04 8.79
CA GLU A 17 7.97 -0.08 10.19
C GLU A 17 6.72 -0.95 10.39
N LEU A 18 5.77 -0.84 9.45
CA LEU A 18 4.53 -1.60 9.44
C LEU A 18 4.16 -1.94 7.99
N TRP A 19 3.91 -3.21 7.74
CA TRP A 19 3.32 -3.70 6.50
C TRP A 19 1.88 -4.11 6.74
N GLN A 20 1.00 -3.76 5.82
CA GLN A 20 -0.37 -4.27 5.78
C GLN A 20 -0.45 -5.40 4.76
N THR A 21 -1.13 -6.47 5.11
CA THR A 21 -1.44 -7.56 4.18
C THR A 21 -2.93 -7.87 4.21
N ASP A 22 -3.47 -8.15 3.05
CA ASP A 22 -4.87 -8.50 2.89
C ASP A 22 -5.09 -9.23 1.56
N PHE A 23 -6.15 -10.05 1.52
CA PHE A 23 -6.64 -10.66 0.29
C PHE A 23 -7.78 -9.85 -0.31
N THR A 24 -7.78 -9.77 -1.63
CA THR A 24 -8.96 -9.38 -2.37
C THR A 24 -9.21 -10.35 -3.51
N TYR A 25 -10.45 -10.44 -3.99
CA TYR A 25 -10.83 -11.41 -5.01
C TYR A 25 -11.29 -10.74 -6.30
N LEU A 26 -10.96 -11.38 -7.42
CA LEU A 26 -11.25 -10.97 -8.78
C LEU A 26 -11.73 -12.20 -9.57
N ARG A 27 -12.57 -11.98 -10.57
CA ARG A 27 -13.13 -13.06 -11.36
C ARG A 27 -12.48 -13.13 -12.73
N VAL A 28 -12.15 -14.36 -13.16
CA VAL A 28 -11.74 -14.68 -14.53
C VAL A 28 -12.86 -15.51 -15.16
N ILE A 29 -13.33 -15.12 -16.34
CA ILE A 29 -14.44 -15.75 -17.02
C ILE A 29 -14.02 -17.18 -17.44
N GLY A 30 -14.85 -18.16 -17.08
CA GLY A 30 -14.57 -19.57 -17.34
C GLY A 30 -13.62 -20.26 -16.34
N TRP A 31 -12.88 -19.47 -15.51
CA TRP A 31 -11.92 -20.01 -14.54
C TRP A 31 -12.39 -19.84 -13.08
N GLY A 32 -13.31 -18.91 -12.81
CA GLY A 32 -13.83 -18.66 -11.45
C GLY A 32 -13.12 -17.52 -10.74
N TRP A 33 -12.98 -17.65 -9.40
CA TRP A 33 -12.42 -16.63 -8.54
C TRP A 33 -10.93 -16.84 -8.33
N TYR A 34 -10.20 -15.73 -8.42
CA TYR A 34 -8.79 -15.62 -8.07
C TYR A 34 -8.62 -14.64 -6.93
N TYR A 35 -7.61 -14.87 -6.12
CA TYR A 35 -7.34 -14.12 -4.90
C TYR A 35 -6.01 -13.39 -5.05
N LEU A 36 -6.04 -12.08 -4.84
CA LEU A 36 -4.85 -11.25 -4.86
C LEU A 36 -4.38 -11.07 -3.42
N SER A 37 -3.26 -11.68 -3.07
CA SER A 37 -2.51 -11.40 -1.86
C SER A 37 -1.65 -10.16 -2.10
N THR A 38 -1.63 -9.22 -1.16
CA THR A 38 -0.90 -7.94 -1.29
C THR A 38 -0.16 -7.61 -0.01
N VAL A 39 1.07 -7.09 -0.14
CA VAL A 39 1.84 -6.49 0.96
C VAL A 39 2.07 -5.02 0.64
N LEU A 40 1.56 -4.15 1.49
CA LEU A 40 1.60 -2.69 1.38
C LEU A 40 2.41 -2.09 2.54
N ASP A 41 3.35 -1.21 2.25
CA ASP A 41 4.02 -0.40 3.27
C ASP A 41 3.06 0.66 3.83
N ASP A 42 2.82 0.62 5.13
CA ASP A 42 1.84 1.49 5.78
C ASP A 42 2.20 2.96 5.72
N PHE A 43 3.49 3.30 5.77
CA PHE A 43 3.94 4.69 5.76
C PHE A 43 3.82 5.31 4.37
N SER A 44 4.43 4.69 3.38
CA SER A 44 4.51 5.19 2.01
C SER A 44 3.30 4.87 1.14
N ARG A 45 2.46 3.90 1.52
CA ARG A 45 1.40 3.30 0.69
C ARG A 45 1.94 2.47 -0.49
N TYR A 46 3.23 2.27 -0.58
CA TYR A 46 3.87 1.53 -1.66
C TYR A 46 3.48 0.06 -1.61
N ILE A 47 3.08 -0.50 -2.73
CA ILE A 47 2.85 -1.95 -2.87
C ILE A 47 4.21 -2.61 -3.06
N ILE A 48 4.64 -3.34 -2.04
CA ILE A 48 5.95 -4.00 -2.03
C ILE A 48 5.91 -5.26 -2.87
N ALA A 49 4.93 -6.13 -2.60
CA ALA A 49 4.75 -7.40 -3.29
C ALA A 49 3.25 -7.72 -3.42
N TRP A 50 2.94 -8.53 -4.42
CA TRP A 50 1.59 -9.04 -4.64
C TRP A 50 1.62 -10.34 -5.46
N LYS A 51 0.68 -11.23 -5.20
CA LYS A 51 0.54 -12.50 -5.96
C LYS A 51 -0.92 -12.79 -6.24
N LEU A 52 -1.22 -13.20 -7.47
CA LEU A 52 -2.53 -13.69 -7.87
C LEU A 52 -2.57 -15.21 -7.68
N ARG A 53 -3.55 -15.72 -6.91
CA ARG A 53 -3.64 -17.13 -6.51
C ARG A 53 -5.03 -17.68 -6.78
N ALA A 54 -5.11 -18.99 -6.98
CA ALA A 54 -6.39 -19.72 -7.12
C ALA A 54 -7.02 -20.05 -5.75
N ALA A 55 -6.26 -19.90 -4.66
CA ALA A 55 -6.69 -20.15 -3.30
C ALA A 55 -6.34 -18.98 -2.38
N MET A 56 -6.79 -19.07 -1.12
CA MET A 56 -6.57 -18.07 -0.07
C MET A 56 -6.12 -18.81 1.19
N ALA A 57 -4.92 -19.37 1.15
CA ALA A 57 -4.32 -20.15 2.24
C ALA A 57 -3.19 -19.36 2.92
N ALA A 58 -2.77 -19.81 4.10
CA ALA A 58 -1.61 -19.27 4.81
C ALA A 58 -0.34 -19.32 3.94
N PHE A 59 -0.16 -20.40 3.18
CA PHE A 59 0.95 -20.56 2.26
C PHE A 59 1.01 -19.45 1.19
N ASP A 60 -0.14 -19.02 0.66
CA ASP A 60 -0.20 -17.93 -0.33
C ASP A 60 0.23 -16.59 0.27
N VAL A 61 -0.05 -16.37 1.57
CA VAL A 61 0.44 -15.19 2.32
C VAL A 61 1.96 -15.28 2.48
N MET A 62 2.48 -16.43 2.92
CA MET A 62 3.92 -16.64 3.13
C MET A 62 4.71 -16.41 1.85
N GLU A 63 4.28 -16.95 0.71
CA GLU A 63 4.93 -16.71 -0.58
C GLU A 63 4.94 -15.23 -1.00
N THR A 64 3.91 -14.46 -0.63
CA THR A 64 3.87 -13.01 -0.92
C THR A 64 4.79 -12.25 0.02
N LEU A 65 4.93 -12.72 1.27
CA LEU A 65 5.88 -12.17 2.24
C LEU A 65 7.33 -12.49 1.86
N ASP A 66 7.62 -13.71 1.38
CA ASP A 66 8.95 -14.08 0.86
C ASP A 66 9.40 -13.12 -0.24
N GLU A 67 8.51 -12.82 -1.19
CA GLU A 67 8.80 -11.85 -2.23
C GLU A 67 9.03 -10.45 -1.67
N ALA A 68 8.20 -10.01 -0.71
CA ALA A 68 8.38 -8.72 -0.07
C ALA A 68 9.71 -8.63 0.69
N LEU A 69 10.09 -9.67 1.42
CA LEU A 69 11.37 -9.76 2.15
C LEU A 69 12.56 -9.75 1.18
N ALA A 70 12.49 -10.52 0.09
CA ALA A 70 13.52 -10.57 -0.93
C ALA A 70 13.71 -9.21 -1.65
N LEU A 71 12.62 -8.55 -2.06
CA LEU A 71 12.64 -7.26 -2.75
C LEU A 71 13.17 -6.13 -1.86
N THR A 72 12.88 -6.18 -0.57
CA THR A 72 13.29 -5.13 0.37
C THR A 72 14.68 -5.35 0.95
N GLY A 73 15.20 -6.59 0.90
CA GLY A 73 16.46 -6.97 1.53
C GLY A 73 16.47 -6.81 3.05
N VAL A 74 15.30 -6.68 3.68
CA VAL A 74 15.17 -6.45 5.13
C VAL A 74 15.78 -7.59 5.93
N GLU A 75 15.85 -8.80 5.40
CA GLU A 75 16.50 -9.94 6.06
C GLU A 75 18.03 -9.88 6.01
N SER A 76 18.58 -9.29 4.95
CA SER A 76 20.03 -9.24 4.71
C SER A 76 20.74 -8.18 5.57
N VAL A 77 19.99 -7.28 6.19
CA VAL A 77 20.53 -6.18 6.98
C VAL A 77 20.29 -6.46 8.46
N GLN A 78 21.29 -6.23 9.30
CA GLN A 78 21.10 -6.21 10.76
C GLN A 78 20.22 -5.02 11.15
N VAL A 79 18.91 -5.13 10.88
CA VAL A 79 17.95 -4.11 11.30
C VAL A 79 17.56 -4.34 12.76
N ARG A 80 17.58 -3.26 13.53
CA ARG A 80 17.12 -3.26 14.92
C ARG A 80 15.65 -3.65 15.06
N HIS A 81 14.85 -3.41 14.04
CA HIS A 81 13.41 -3.64 14.06
C HIS A 81 12.98 -4.23 12.72
N ARG A 82 12.48 -5.44 12.76
CA ARG A 82 11.78 -6.07 11.63
C ARG A 82 10.42 -5.39 11.42
N PRO A 83 9.88 -5.38 10.21
CA PRO A 83 8.52 -4.88 9.98
C PRO A 83 7.50 -5.60 10.86
N ARG A 84 6.55 -4.84 11.41
CA ARG A 84 5.35 -5.43 11.98
C ARG A 84 4.39 -5.75 10.84
N LEU A 85 3.71 -6.88 10.89
CA LEU A 85 2.70 -7.26 9.90
C LEU A 85 1.31 -7.03 10.48
N LEU A 86 0.48 -6.26 9.79
CA LEU A 86 -0.91 -6.02 10.14
C LEU A 86 -1.82 -6.76 9.16
N SER A 87 -2.70 -7.61 9.67
CA SER A 87 -3.71 -8.33 8.89
C SER A 87 -5.09 -8.25 9.56
N ASP A 88 -6.11 -8.74 8.88
CA ASP A 88 -7.38 -9.07 9.49
C ASP A 88 -7.31 -10.39 10.30
N ASN A 89 -8.48 -10.92 10.69
CA ASN A 89 -8.61 -12.20 11.39
C ASN A 89 -9.13 -13.30 10.45
N GLY A 90 -8.91 -13.19 9.15
CA GLY A 90 -9.27 -14.23 8.19
C GLY A 90 -8.57 -15.56 8.47
N PRO A 91 -9.13 -16.69 8.01
CA PRO A 91 -8.59 -18.04 8.31
C PRO A 91 -7.10 -18.19 7.96
N ALA A 92 -6.66 -17.62 6.84
CA ALA A 92 -5.26 -17.65 6.43
C ALA A 92 -4.33 -16.93 7.43
N TYR A 93 -4.83 -15.84 8.05
CA TYR A 93 -4.03 -15.02 8.97
C TYR A 93 -4.03 -15.52 10.42
N VAL A 94 -4.96 -16.40 10.79
CA VAL A 94 -4.98 -17.02 12.12
C VAL A 94 -4.35 -18.41 12.13
N ALA A 95 -3.94 -18.92 10.98
CA ALA A 95 -3.30 -20.21 10.84
C ALA A 95 -1.98 -20.25 11.61
N LYS A 96 -1.72 -21.39 12.29
CA LYS A 96 -0.51 -21.57 13.09
C LYS A 96 0.75 -21.48 12.23
N GLU A 97 0.70 -22.04 11.03
CA GLU A 97 1.82 -22.07 10.08
C GLU A 97 2.30 -20.66 9.72
N LEU A 98 1.37 -19.71 9.54
CA LEU A 98 1.73 -18.31 9.31
C LEU A 98 2.33 -17.67 10.57
N GLY A 99 1.81 -18.01 11.74
CA GLY A 99 2.36 -17.54 13.02
C GLY A 99 3.81 -17.99 13.20
N ASP A 100 4.08 -19.28 13.04
CA ASP A 100 5.42 -19.87 13.13
C ASP A 100 6.38 -19.20 12.10
N TYR A 101 5.93 -19.01 10.86
CA TYR A 101 6.69 -18.33 9.80
C TYR A 101 7.06 -16.88 10.20
N ILE A 102 6.11 -16.10 10.71
CA ILE A 102 6.34 -14.71 11.12
C ILE A 102 7.37 -14.63 12.25
N ASP A 103 7.29 -15.56 13.21
CA ASP A 103 8.21 -15.64 14.33
C ASP A 103 9.63 -16.03 13.87
N GLU A 104 9.77 -16.99 12.93
CA GLU A 104 11.05 -17.37 12.31
C GLU A 104 11.75 -16.19 11.65
N HIS A 105 10.99 -15.29 10.99
CA HIS A 105 11.53 -14.09 10.35
C HIS A 105 11.72 -12.92 11.32
N GLY A 106 11.49 -13.13 12.62
CA GLY A 106 11.64 -12.11 13.66
C GLY A 106 10.67 -10.93 13.51
N MET A 107 9.56 -11.13 12.81
CA MET A 107 8.51 -10.13 12.62
C MET A 107 7.49 -10.21 13.76
N THR A 108 6.68 -9.17 13.91
CA THR A 108 5.57 -9.15 14.87
C THR A 108 4.26 -9.10 14.13
N HIS A 109 3.37 -10.06 14.40
CA HIS A 109 2.03 -10.08 13.82
C HIS A 109 1.06 -9.26 14.67
N ILE A 110 0.40 -8.29 14.06
CA ILE A 110 -0.67 -7.47 14.64
C ILE A 110 -1.94 -7.83 13.90
N ARG A 111 -2.94 -8.32 14.61
CA ARG A 111 -4.25 -8.60 14.02
C ARG A 111 -5.23 -7.50 14.39
N GLY A 112 -6.03 -7.07 13.40
CA GLY A 112 -7.08 -6.10 13.61
C GLY A 112 -8.07 -6.57 14.70
N ARG A 113 -8.58 -5.65 15.51
CA ARG A 113 -9.66 -6.01 16.45
C ARG A 113 -10.91 -6.39 15.65
N PRO A 114 -11.63 -7.44 16.03
CA PRO A 114 -12.91 -7.75 15.42
C PRO A 114 -13.84 -6.53 15.42
N TYR A 115 -14.53 -6.29 14.32
CA TYR A 115 -15.46 -5.16 14.14
C TYR A 115 -14.84 -3.74 14.14
N HIS A 116 -13.50 -3.60 14.00
CA HIS A 116 -12.83 -2.31 13.84
C HIS A 116 -12.14 -2.21 12.46
N PRO A 117 -12.87 -1.93 11.37
CA PRO A 117 -12.33 -1.90 10.01
C PRO A 117 -11.32 -0.76 9.78
N GLN A 118 -11.23 0.21 10.67
CA GLN A 118 -10.35 1.37 10.51
C GLN A 118 -8.86 1.04 10.52
N THR A 119 -8.46 -0.14 11.02
CA THR A 119 -7.07 -0.54 11.18
C THR A 119 -6.39 -0.84 9.83
N GLN A 120 -7.13 -1.34 8.84
CA GLN A 120 -6.64 -1.70 7.50
C GLN A 120 -7.12 -0.77 6.39
N GLY A 121 -7.66 0.38 6.71
CA GLY A 121 -8.27 1.29 5.76
C GLY A 121 -7.35 1.76 4.61
N LYS A 122 -6.03 1.55 4.71
CA LYS A 122 -5.07 1.90 3.65
C LYS A 122 -5.06 0.85 2.55
N ILE A 123 -4.90 -0.44 2.91
CA ILE A 123 -4.92 -1.54 1.94
C ILE A 123 -6.33 -1.73 1.35
N GLU A 124 -7.39 -1.55 2.14
CA GLU A 124 -8.77 -1.56 1.65
C GLU A 124 -9.00 -0.49 0.58
N ARG A 125 -8.48 0.73 0.80
CA ARG A 125 -8.56 1.82 -0.17
C ARG A 125 -7.75 1.53 -1.43
N TYR A 126 -6.59 0.90 -1.31
CA TYR A 126 -5.84 0.40 -2.44
C TYR A 126 -6.66 -0.62 -3.24
N HIS A 127 -7.19 -1.66 -2.58
CA HIS A 127 -8.02 -2.68 -3.24
C HIS A 127 -9.24 -2.08 -3.94
N ARG A 128 -9.91 -1.11 -3.32
CA ARG A 128 -11.02 -0.39 -3.95
C ARG A 128 -10.57 0.35 -5.20
N SER A 129 -9.46 1.07 -5.14
CA SER A 129 -8.91 1.80 -6.27
C SER A 129 -8.52 0.87 -7.41
N MET A 130 -7.88 -0.24 -7.10
CA MET A 130 -7.50 -1.26 -8.07
C MET A 130 -8.73 -1.90 -8.73
N LYS A 131 -9.71 -2.31 -7.93
CA LYS A 131 -10.96 -2.90 -8.46
C LYS A 131 -11.73 -1.95 -9.37
N ASN A 132 -11.72 -0.65 -9.09
CA ASN A 132 -12.41 0.35 -9.93
C ASN A 132 -11.80 0.48 -11.32
N VAL A 133 -10.54 0.10 -11.50
CA VAL A 133 -9.86 0.11 -12.81
C VAL A 133 -9.87 -1.28 -13.44
N VAL A 134 -9.36 -2.28 -12.73
CA VAL A 134 -9.19 -3.64 -13.25
C VAL A 134 -10.54 -4.29 -13.60
N LYS A 135 -11.63 -4.00 -12.88
CA LYS A 135 -12.95 -4.56 -13.18
C LYS A 135 -13.69 -3.88 -14.37
N LEU A 136 -13.12 -2.87 -14.98
CA LEU A 136 -13.69 -2.29 -16.21
C LEU A 136 -13.48 -3.22 -17.40
N GLU A 137 -12.51 -4.11 -17.32
CA GLU A 137 -12.19 -5.09 -18.35
C GLU A 137 -12.68 -6.50 -17.96
N HIS A 138 -12.83 -7.35 -18.98
CA HIS A 138 -13.16 -8.76 -18.83
C HIS A 138 -11.92 -9.60 -19.13
N TYR A 139 -11.59 -10.52 -18.24
CA TYR A 139 -10.43 -11.40 -18.37
C TYR A 139 -10.89 -12.82 -18.62
N TYR A 140 -10.35 -13.44 -19.66
CA TYR A 140 -10.65 -14.82 -20.05
C TYR A 140 -9.54 -15.78 -19.62
N PHE A 141 -8.37 -15.23 -19.28
CA PHE A 141 -7.24 -16.02 -18.77
C PHE A 141 -6.62 -15.37 -17.55
N PRO A 142 -6.11 -16.18 -16.58
CA PRO A 142 -5.50 -15.64 -15.36
C PRO A 142 -4.32 -14.69 -15.62
N TRP A 143 -3.51 -14.96 -16.64
CA TRP A 143 -2.37 -14.10 -16.98
C TRP A 143 -2.75 -12.73 -17.53
N GLU A 144 -3.92 -12.59 -18.15
CA GLU A 144 -4.45 -11.28 -18.58
C GLU A 144 -4.79 -10.41 -17.35
N LEU A 145 -5.45 -11.02 -16.37
CA LEU A 145 -5.75 -10.37 -15.11
C LEU A 145 -4.47 -10.00 -14.35
N GLU A 146 -3.48 -10.91 -14.35
CA GLU A 146 -2.19 -10.68 -13.71
C GLU A 146 -1.43 -9.51 -14.38
N ALA A 147 -1.46 -9.43 -15.71
CA ALA A 147 -0.87 -8.31 -16.45
C ALA A 147 -1.55 -6.98 -16.09
N ALA A 148 -2.89 -6.93 -16.07
CA ALA A 148 -3.64 -5.75 -15.69
C ALA A 148 -3.36 -5.29 -14.25
N ILE A 149 -3.20 -6.23 -13.31
CA ILE A 149 -2.82 -5.92 -11.91
C ILE A 149 -1.40 -5.36 -11.89
N ARG A 150 -0.46 -5.94 -12.62
CA ARG A 150 0.93 -5.48 -12.72
C ARG A 150 1.00 -4.03 -13.21
N ASP A 151 0.28 -3.72 -14.27
CA ASP A 151 0.22 -2.38 -14.85
C ASP A 151 -0.41 -1.40 -13.87
N PHE A 152 -1.49 -1.81 -13.19
CA PHE A 152 -2.11 -0.99 -12.15
C PHE A 152 -1.18 -0.73 -10.97
N VAL A 153 -0.44 -1.73 -10.48
CA VAL A 153 0.52 -1.56 -9.38
C VAL A 153 1.65 -0.62 -9.79
N ALA A 154 2.16 -0.75 -11.01
CA ALA A 154 3.18 0.15 -11.55
C ALA A 154 2.68 1.61 -11.58
N TYR A 155 1.48 1.84 -12.11
CA TYR A 155 0.82 3.14 -12.10
C TYR A 155 0.59 3.65 -10.67
N TYR A 156 0.04 2.82 -9.78
CA TYR A 156 -0.28 3.18 -8.40
C TYR A 156 0.96 3.62 -7.63
N ASN A 157 2.06 2.89 -7.78
CA ASN A 157 3.30 3.18 -7.07
C ASN A 157 4.04 4.41 -7.62
N ASN A 158 4.05 4.59 -8.95
CA ASN A 158 4.98 5.53 -9.59
C ASN A 158 4.32 6.79 -10.15
N GLU A 159 3.02 6.76 -10.44
CA GLU A 159 2.36 7.86 -11.16
C GLU A 159 1.18 8.46 -10.38
N ARG A 160 0.50 7.64 -9.58
CA ARG A 160 -0.67 8.10 -8.84
C ARG A 160 -0.28 8.99 -7.67
N TYR A 161 -0.73 10.24 -7.69
CA TYR A 161 -0.63 11.14 -6.54
C TYR A 161 -1.64 10.78 -5.45
N HIS A 162 -1.20 10.87 -4.20
CA HIS A 162 -2.01 10.60 -3.02
C HIS A 162 -2.16 11.85 -2.15
N GLU A 163 -3.39 12.28 -1.94
CA GLU A 163 -3.69 13.43 -1.07
C GLU A 163 -3.11 13.24 0.35
N ALA A 164 -3.25 12.04 0.91
CA ALA A 164 -2.71 11.70 2.23
C ALA A 164 -1.16 11.64 2.30
N LEU A 165 -0.47 11.83 1.18
CA LEU A 165 0.98 11.94 1.04
C LEU A 165 1.37 13.33 0.49
N ASP A 166 0.56 14.37 0.73
CA ASP A 166 0.78 15.71 0.17
C ASP A 166 0.86 15.73 -1.36
N ASN A 167 0.10 14.87 -2.02
CA ASN A 167 0.06 14.73 -3.48
C ASN A 167 1.42 14.34 -4.11
N VAL A 168 2.20 13.52 -3.45
CA VAL A 168 3.34 12.79 -4.05
C VAL A 168 2.95 11.34 -4.31
N THR A 169 3.79 10.62 -5.06
CA THR A 169 3.57 9.19 -5.33
C THR A 169 4.03 8.31 -4.16
N PRO A 170 3.48 7.10 -3.99
CA PRO A 170 3.99 6.12 -3.05
C PRO A 170 5.50 5.86 -3.22
N SER A 171 5.97 5.81 -4.45
CA SER A 171 7.37 5.62 -4.81
C SER A 171 8.26 6.77 -4.31
N ASP A 172 7.79 8.03 -4.41
CA ASP A 172 8.55 9.17 -3.89
C ASP A 172 8.74 9.10 -2.38
N VAL A 173 7.70 8.65 -1.65
CA VAL A 173 7.80 8.48 -0.20
C VAL A 173 8.65 7.27 0.16
N TYR A 174 8.47 6.15 -0.53
CA TYR A 174 9.17 4.90 -0.26
C TYR A 174 10.69 5.04 -0.45
N TYR A 175 11.11 5.74 -1.51
CA TYR A 175 12.53 6.00 -1.80
C TYR A 175 13.07 7.29 -1.17
N GLY A 176 12.28 7.98 -0.32
CA GLY A 176 12.73 9.18 0.39
C GLY A 176 12.83 10.46 -0.43
N ARG A 177 12.34 10.47 -1.69
CA ARG A 177 12.40 11.63 -2.60
C ARG A 177 11.36 12.70 -2.32
N HIS A 178 10.32 12.38 -1.56
CA HIS A 178 9.14 13.24 -1.33
C HIS A 178 9.49 14.61 -0.76
N LEU A 179 10.49 14.71 0.13
CA LEU A 179 10.89 15.98 0.72
C LEU A 179 11.44 16.95 -0.31
N GLU A 180 12.27 16.47 -1.24
CA GLU A 180 12.82 17.25 -2.35
C GLU A 180 11.70 17.71 -3.30
N VAL A 181 10.81 16.79 -3.69
CA VAL A 181 9.65 17.09 -4.54
C VAL A 181 8.77 18.19 -3.93
N LEU A 182 8.46 18.08 -2.63
CA LEU A 182 7.64 19.07 -1.93
C LEU A 182 8.36 20.41 -1.79
N TYR A 183 9.67 20.41 -1.54
CA TYR A 183 10.46 21.61 -1.48
C TYR A 183 10.46 22.36 -2.83
N GLU A 184 10.75 21.69 -3.94
CA GLU A 184 10.71 22.29 -5.27
C GLU A 184 9.32 22.82 -5.65
N ARG A 185 8.25 22.09 -5.32
CA ARG A 185 6.87 22.55 -5.50
C ARG A 185 6.58 23.81 -4.70
N SER A 186 7.09 23.92 -3.48
CA SER A 186 6.92 25.10 -2.63
C SER A 186 7.60 26.34 -3.24
N LYS A 187 8.82 26.18 -3.80
CA LYS A 187 9.54 27.24 -4.52
C LYS A 187 8.76 27.72 -5.74
N ILE A 188 8.33 26.78 -6.59
CA ILE A 188 7.53 27.10 -7.79
C ILE A 188 6.24 27.83 -7.41
N LYS A 189 5.54 27.35 -6.38
CA LYS A 189 4.33 28.01 -5.87
C LYS A 189 4.60 29.44 -5.44
N LYS A 190 5.67 29.68 -4.66
CA LYS A 190 6.06 31.01 -4.19
C LYS A 190 6.36 31.96 -5.34
N LEU A 191 7.18 31.51 -6.31
CA LEU A 191 7.53 32.30 -7.49
C LEU A 191 6.29 32.61 -8.37
N THR A 192 5.43 31.64 -8.56
CA THR A 192 4.17 31.81 -9.32
C THR A 192 3.25 32.84 -8.66
N MET A 193 3.10 32.78 -7.35
CA MET A 193 2.27 33.74 -6.61
C MET A 193 2.86 35.15 -6.66
N GLN A 194 4.20 35.28 -6.55
CA GLN A 194 4.87 36.58 -6.67
C GLN A 194 4.67 37.18 -8.07
N ARG A 195 4.83 36.36 -9.14
CA ARG A 195 4.60 36.78 -10.51
C ARG A 195 3.16 37.26 -10.73
N ARG A 196 2.16 36.44 -10.34
CA ARG A 196 0.73 36.79 -10.44
C ARG A 196 0.40 38.09 -9.70
N ARG A 197 0.96 38.29 -8.51
CA ARG A 197 0.77 39.53 -7.72
C ARG A 197 1.33 40.74 -8.48
N LYS A 198 2.53 40.61 -9.06
CA LYS A 198 3.16 41.69 -9.83
C LYS A 198 2.34 42.05 -11.09
N GLU A 199 1.89 41.05 -11.84
CA GLU A 199 1.03 41.21 -13.00
C GLU A 199 -0.30 41.89 -12.66
N TYR A 200 -0.94 41.45 -11.57
CA TYR A 200 -2.19 42.08 -11.08
C TYR A 200 -2.01 43.55 -10.68
N LEU A 201 -0.94 43.88 -9.96
CA LEU A 201 -0.66 45.26 -9.58
C LEU A 201 -0.34 46.16 -10.79
N ALA A 202 0.38 45.64 -11.76
CA ALA A 202 0.66 46.35 -13.01
C ALA A 202 -0.63 46.63 -13.81
N ALA A 203 -1.50 45.62 -13.96
CA ALA A 203 -2.79 45.79 -14.63
C ALA A 203 -3.75 46.74 -13.92
N LYS A 204 -3.63 46.89 -12.59
CA LYS A 204 -4.46 47.86 -11.83
C LYS A 204 -3.92 49.29 -11.90
N ALA A 205 -2.66 49.49 -12.23
CA ALA A 205 -1.99 50.78 -12.33
C ALA A 205 -2.06 51.38 -13.75
N ALA A 206 -2.45 50.56 -14.74
CA ALA A 206 -2.74 50.97 -16.13
C ALA A 206 -4.21 51.36 -16.30
#